data_79eefc641e8c22734368d28d9ada8f03
#
_entry.id   79eefc641e8c22734368d28d9ada8f03
#
_cell.length_a   1.000
_cell.length_b   1.000
_cell.length_c   1.000
_cell.angle_alpha   90.00
_cell.angle_beta   90.00
_cell.angle_gamma   90.00
#
_symmetry.space_group_name_H-M   'P 1'
#
loop_
_entity.id
_entity.type
_entity.pdbx_description
1 polymer ?
#
loop_
_entity_poly.entity_id
_entity_poly.type
_entity_poly.pdbx_seq_one_letter_code
_entity_poly.pdbx_strand_id
1 'polypeptide(L)'
;MIEWDEWGDPLHGADVYEYMKSYSPYENVRDGVDYPRILAVTSLNDTRVLYVEPAKWIAALRVAGASDALLKCEMVAGHGGVSGRYNSWKERAFELAWILDTVGLASE
;
A
#
# COMPACT_ATOMS: atom_id res chain seq x y z
N MET A 1 3.30 -13.36 -20.11
CA MET A 1 2.33 -12.70 -19.21
C MET A 1 1.70 -11.55 -19.98
N ILE A 2 0.39 -11.33 -19.82
CA ILE A 2 -0.36 -10.31 -20.59
C ILE A 2 0.19 -8.89 -20.32
N GLU A 3 0.67 -8.64 -19.11
CA GLU A 3 1.16 -7.32 -18.68
C GLU A 3 2.52 -6.93 -19.26
N TRP A 4 3.29 -7.86 -19.82
CA TRP A 4 4.58 -7.54 -20.41
C TRP A 4 4.49 -6.68 -21.69
N ASP A 5 3.39 -6.79 -22.41
CA ASP A 5 3.12 -5.96 -23.58
C ASP A 5 2.78 -4.51 -23.20
N GLU A 6 2.31 -4.31 -21.96
CA GLU A 6 1.88 -3.01 -21.43
C GLU A 6 3.01 -2.29 -20.68
N TRP A 7 3.72 -3.00 -19.82
CA TRP A 7 4.68 -2.43 -18.87
C TRP A 7 6.13 -2.80 -19.16
N GLY A 8 6.36 -3.76 -20.06
CA GLY A 8 7.65 -4.35 -20.30
C GLY A 8 7.94 -5.59 -19.48
N ASP A 9 8.97 -6.32 -19.87
CA ASP A 9 9.40 -7.57 -19.23
C ASP A 9 10.67 -7.34 -18.39
N PRO A 10 10.55 -7.11 -17.07
CA PRO A 10 11.69 -6.88 -16.18
C PRO A 10 12.51 -8.14 -15.88
N LEU A 11 11.99 -9.34 -16.22
CA LEU A 11 12.70 -10.60 -15.99
C LEU A 11 13.76 -10.88 -17.07
N HIS A 12 13.54 -10.39 -18.29
CA HIS A 12 14.41 -10.66 -19.43
C HIS A 12 15.07 -9.38 -19.99
N GLY A 13 14.64 -8.18 -19.57
CA GLY A 13 15.20 -6.90 -19.97
C GLY A 13 15.80 -6.13 -18.79
N ALA A 14 17.12 -5.99 -18.74
CA ALA A 14 17.80 -5.28 -17.65
C ALA A 14 17.44 -3.78 -17.63
N ASP A 15 17.30 -3.17 -18.80
CA ASP A 15 16.87 -1.78 -18.97
C ASP A 15 15.43 -1.55 -18.49
N VAL A 16 14.53 -2.49 -18.78
CA VAL A 16 13.16 -2.48 -18.29
C VAL A 16 13.13 -2.62 -16.76
N TYR A 17 13.93 -3.53 -16.21
CA TYR A 17 14.05 -3.70 -14.76
C TYR A 17 14.50 -2.40 -14.07
N GLU A 18 15.59 -1.78 -14.55
CA GLU A 18 16.11 -0.54 -13.98
C GLU A 18 15.11 0.62 -14.12
N TYR A 19 14.39 0.69 -15.24
CA TYR A 19 13.33 1.68 -15.42
C TYR A 19 12.19 1.47 -14.42
N MET A 20 11.66 0.26 -14.28
CA MET A 20 10.59 -0.06 -13.33
C MET A 20 11.02 0.18 -11.89
N LYS A 21 12.25 -0.19 -11.53
CA LYS A 21 12.83 0.05 -10.21
C LYS A 21 12.91 1.55 -9.88
N SER A 22 13.12 2.40 -10.87
CA SER A 22 13.25 3.85 -10.65
C SER A 22 12.00 4.51 -10.08
N TYR A 23 10.82 3.92 -10.28
CA TYR A 23 9.54 4.43 -9.75
C TYR A 23 8.84 3.47 -8.78
N SER A 24 9.41 2.30 -8.51
CA SER A 24 8.83 1.34 -7.56
C SER A 24 8.85 1.91 -6.14
N PRO A 25 7.71 1.98 -5.44
CA PRO A 25 7.64 2.60 -4.12
C PRO A 25 8.55 1.94 -3.09
N TYR A 26 8.68 0.61 -3.13
CA TYR A 26 9.48 -0.13 -2.16
C TYR A 26 10.98 0.17 -2.31
N GLU A 27 11.50 0.14 -3.53
CA GLU A 27 12.93 0.35 -3.81
C GLU A 27 13.37 1.81 -3.65
N ASN A 28 12.42 2.75 -3.59
CA ASN A 28 12.70 4.18 -3.48
C ASN A 28 12.45 4.75 -2.08
N VAL A 29 12.25 3.90 -1.07
CA VAL A 29 12.25 4.35 0.32
C VAL A 29 13.66 4.80 0.71
N ARG A 30 13.77 6.00 1.30
CA ARG A 30 15.06 6.62 1.66
C ARG A 30 15.06 7.06 3.12
N ASP A 31 16.20 6.91 3.75
CA ASP A 31 16.44 7.44 5.11
C ASP A 31 16.47 8.98 5.12
N GLY A 32 16.06 9.58 6.21
CA GLY A 32 16.12 11.04 6.41
C GLY A 32 15.10 11.85 5.61
N VAL A 33 14.14 11.20 4.96
CA VAL A 33 13.00 11.86 4.32
C VAL A 33 11.89 12.05 5.35
N ASP A 34 11.32 13.24 5.38
CA ASP A 34 10.10 13.52 6.18
C ASP A 34 8.87 12.99 5.44
N TYR A 35 8.52 11.73 5.71
CA TYR A 35 7.37 11.09 5.10
C TYR A 35 6.07 11.57 5.73
N PRO A 36 5.02 11.83 4.93
CA PRO A 36 3.71 12.12 5.46
C PRO A 36 3.13 10.93 6.22
N ARG A 37 2.02 11.15 6.91
CA ARG A 37 1.23 10.03 7.45
C ARG A 37 0.77 9.12 6.31
N ILE A 38 0.97 7.83 6.47
CA ILE A 38 0.66 6.81 5.45
C ILE A 38 -0.20 5.72 6.06
N LEU A 39 -1.32 5.42 5.44
CA LEU A 39 -2.13 4.25 5.72
C LEU A 39 -2.16 3.35 4.48
N ALA A 40 -1.53 2.20 4.56
CA ALA A 40 -1.65 1.14 3.55
C ALA A 40 -2.77 0.16 3.97
N VAL A 41 -3.70 -0.08 3.06
CA VAL A 41 -4.80 -1.04 3.26
C VAL A 41 -4.59 -2.22 2.31
N THR A 42 -4.64 -3.42 2.84
CA THR A 42 -4.47 -4.65 2.08
C THR A 42 -5.32 -5.78 2.64
N SER A 43 -5.35 -6.91 1.95
CA SER A 43 -6.03 -8.11 2.41
C SER A 43 -5.11 -9.33 2.37
N LEU A 44 -5.18 -10.17 3.40
CA LEU A 44 -4.39 -11.40 3.50
C LEU A 44 -4.63 -12.34 2.30
N ASN A 45 -5.85 -12.39 1.82
CA ASN A 45 -6.28 -13.26 0.72
C ASN A 45 -6.28 -12.56 -0.65
N ASP A 46 -5.57 -11.44 -0.77
CA ASP A 46 -5.40 -10.77 -2.06
C ASP A 46 -4.47 -11.60 -2.96
N THR A 47 -5.03 -12.14 -4.06
CA THR A 47 -4.30 -12.95 -5.04
C THR A 47 -3.78 -12.14 -6.23
N ARG A 48 -4.14 -10.87 -6.33
CA ARG A 48 -3.69 -9.96 -7.40
C ARG A 48 -2.49 -9.15 -6.97
N VAL A 49 -2.60 -8.52 -5.80
CA VAL A 49 -1.51 -7.80 -5.16
C VAL A 49 -1.31 -8.42 -3.78
N LEU A 50 -0.29 -9.24 -3.65
CA LEU A 50 -0.05 -9.97 -2.41
C LEU A 50 0.13 -9.00 -1.24
N TYR A 51 -0.48 -9.32 -0.10
CA TYR A 51 -0.39 -8.49 1.13
C TYR A 51 1.05 -8.21 1.57
N VAL A 52 1.98 -9.06 1.16
CA VAL A 52 3.39 -8.91 1.49
C VAL A 52 4.01 -7.65 0.87
N GLU A 53 3.51 -7.18 -0.27
CA GLU A 53 4.03 -5.98 -0.92
C GLU A 53 3.79 -4.71 -0.07
N PRO A 54 2.54 -4.35 0.29
CA PRO A 54 2.33 -3.21 1.20
C PRO A 54 2.93 -3.44 2.59
N ALA A 55 2.99 -4.69 3.09
CA ALA A 55 3.62 -4.98 4.38
C ALA A 55 5.12 -4.69 4.38
N LYS A 56 5.84 -5.11 3.34
CA LYS A 56 7.26 -4.81 3.15
C LYS A 56 7.51 -3.31 3.01
N TRP A 57 6.66 -2.64 2.22
CA TRP A 57 6.79 -1.20 2.02
C TRP A 57 6.61 -0.42 3.32
N ILE A 58 5.58 -0.71 4.11
CA ILE A 58 5.37 -0.08 5.42
C ILE A 58 6.53 -0.40 6.39
N ALA A 59 7.05 -1.63 6.36
CA ALA A 59 8.21 -1.98 7.17
C ALA A 59 9.45 -1.16 6.77
N ALA A 60 9.72 -1.02 5.48
CA ALA A 60 10.81 -0.21 4.96
C ALA A 60 10.68 1.27 5.35
N LEU A 61 9.48 1.85 5.22
CA LEU A 61 9.18 3.22 5.65
C LEU A 61 9.46 3.44 7.14
N ARG A 62 9.05 2.51 7.99
CA ARG A 62 9.32 2.60 9.45
C ARG A 62 10.80 2.51 9.77
N VAL A 63 11.54 1.65 9.10
CA VAL A 63 13.01 1.56 9.24
C VAL A 63 13.67 2.86 8.78
N ALA A 64 13.18 3.48 7.71
CA ALA A 64 13.66 4.75 7.20
C ALA A 64 13.25 5.98 8.04
N GLY A 65 12.51 5.78 9.14
CA GLY A 65 12.15 6.83 10.09
C GLY A 65 10.77 7.43 9.94
N ALA A 66 9.91 6.87 9.08
CA ALA A 66 8.50 7.30 8.98
C ALA A 66 7.76 6.96 10.28
N SER A 67 7.42 7.99 11.07
CA SER A 67 6.83 7.82 12.40
C SER A 67 5.37 7.35 12.38
N ASP A 68 4.63 7.65 11.31
CA ASP A 68 3.18 7.38 11.19
C ASP A 68 2.86 6.62 9.89
N ALA A 69 3.52 5.48 9.71
CA ALA A 69 3.27 4.54 8.63
C ALA A 69 2.50 3.32 9.16
N LEU A 70 1.23 3.20 8.79
CA LEU A 70 0.30 2.20 9.28
C LEU A 70 -0.06 1.18 8.20
N LEU A 71 -0.21 -0.07 8.61
CA LEU A 71 -0.74 -1.14 7.78
C LEU A 71 -2.06 -1.63 8.37
N LYS A 72 -3.12 -1.60 7.58
CA LYS A 72 -4.37 -2.29 7.87
C LYS A 72 -4.51 -3.49 6.95
N CYS A 73 -4.47 -4.69 7.52
CA CYS A 73 -4.62 -5.94 6.77
C CYS A 73 -5.98 -6.58 7.10
N GLU A 74 -6.84 -6.71 6.10
CA GLU A 74 -8.09 -7.48 6.21
C GLU A 74 -7.76 -8.98 6.14
N MET A 75 -8.27 -9.74 7.11
CA MET A 75 -7.84 -11.14 7.31
C MET A 75 -8.72 -12.15 6.57
N VAL A 76 -9.89 -11.76 6.09
CA VAL A 76 -10.91 -12.68 5.52
C VAL A 76 -11.16 -12.43 4.04
N ALA A 77 -11.19 -11.17 3.62
CA ALA A 77 -11.52 -10.78 2.25
C ALA A 77 -10.35 -10.92 1.29
N GLY A 78 -10.66 -10.93 -0.03
CA GLY A 78 -9.68 -10.85 -1.11
C GLY A 78 -9.47 -9.42 -1.63
N HIS A 79 -8.99 -9.30 -2.87
CA HIS A 79 -8.65 -8.02 -3.51
C HIS A 79 -9.80 -6.99 -3.56
N GLY A 80 -11.03 -7.45 -3.69
CA GLY A 80 -12.22 -6.59 -3.72
C GLY A 80 -12.67 -6.06 -2.36
N GLY A 81 -11.93 -6.36 -1.29
CA GLY A 81 -12.30 -5.97 0.08
C GLY A 81 -13.40 -6.84 0.69
N VAL A 82 -13.94 -6.39 1.80
CA VAL A 82 -14.92 -7.14 2.60
C VAL A 82 -16.26 -7.18 1.91
N SER A 83 -16.86 -8.37 1.83
CA SER A 83 -18.20 -8.54 1.30
C SER A 83 -19.29 -8.16 2.33
N GLY A 84 -20.44 -7.72 1.81
CA GLY A 84 -21.58 -7.30 2.62
C GLY A 84 -21.60 -5.81 2.93
N ARG A 85 -22.80 -5.23 2.79
CA ARG A 85 -23.02 -3.77 2.88
C ARG A 85 -22.45 -3.16 4.16
N TYR A 86 -22.77 -3.74 5.30
CA TYR A 86 -22.38 -3.13 6.58
C TYR A 86 -20.89 -3.28 6.88
N ASN A 87 -20.26 -4.37 6.43
CA ASN A 87 -18.82 -4.57 6.60
C ASN A 87 -18.04 -3.60 5.71
N SER A 88 -18.44 -3.45 4.45
CA SER A 88 -17.82 -2.48 3.55
C SER A 88 -18.00 -1.03 4.03
N TRP A 89 -19.12 -0.71 4.68
CA TRP A 89 -19.32 0.60 5.27
C TRP A 89 -18.42 0.85 6.49
N LYS A 90 -18.20 -0.16 7.32
CA LYS A 90 -17.24 -0.06 8.45
C LYS A 90 -15.82 0.19 7.96
N GLU A 91 -15.39 -0.54 6.92
CA GLU A 91 -14.09 -0.34 6.30
C GLU A 91 -13.95 1.09 5.76
N ARG A 92 -14.94 1.55 5.02
CA ARG A 92 -14.96 2.91 4.46
C ARG A 92 -14.99 3.97 5.57
N ALA A 93 -15.75 3.75 6.64
CA ALA A 93 -15.80 4.66 7.78
C ALA A 93 -14.43 4.78 8.48
N PHE A 94 -13.70 3.66 8.61
CA PHE A 94 -12.33 3.67 9.14
C PHE A 94 -11.39 4.52 8.27
N GLU A 95 -11.39 4.29 6.96
CA GLU A 95 -10.56 5.05 6.02
C GLU A 95 -10.86 6.55 6.07
N LEU A 96 -12.15 6.91 6.05
CA LEU A 96 -12.58 8.31 6.12
C LEU A 96 -12.23 8.94 7.47
N ALA A 97 -12.39 8.23 8.57
CA ALA A 97 -12.00 8.72 9.89
C ALA A 97 -10.49 9.01 9.96
N TRP A 98 -9.66 8.13 9.41
CA TRP A 98 -8.22 8.35 9.34
C TRP A 98 -7.87 9.58 8.47
N ILE A 99 -8.55 9.77 7.34
CA ILE A 99 -8.36 10.96 6.49
C ILE A 99 -8.73 12.23 7.25
N LEU A 100 -9.90 12.26 7.91
CA LEU A 100 -10.36 13.42 8.66
C LEU A 100 -9.42 13.77 9.82
N ASP A 101 -8.94 12.75 10.55
CA ASP A 101 -7.93 12.93 11.59
C ASP A 101 -6.63 13.50 11.03
N THR A 102 -6.17 12.96 9.89
CA THR A 102 -4.93 13.40 9.24
C THR A 102 -4.97 14.86 8.80
N VAL A 103 -6.11 15.34 8.32
CA VAL A 103 -6.29 16.73 7.89
C VAL A 103 -6.79 17.67 8.99
N GLY A 104 -6.90 17.18 10.24
CA GLY A 104 -7.31 17.98 11.40
C GLY A 104 -8.79 18.35 11.43
N LEU A 105 -9.64 17.58 10.76
CA LEU A 105 -11.10 17.78 10.73
C LEU A 105 -11.87 16.77 11.60
N ALA A 106 -11.17 15.88 12.32
CA ALA A 106 -11.82 15.05 13.31
C ALA A 106 -12.26 15.94 14.49
N SER A 107 -13.54 15.92 14.82
CA SER A 107 -14.04 16.57 16.03
C SER A 107 -13.49 15.86 17.26
N GLU A 108 -13.04 16.62 18.24
CA GLU A 108 -12.71 16.14 19.57
C GLU A 108 -13.90 15.48 20.28
#